data_ba2df6fc5297f09cf0c48b049ad42331
#
_entry.id   ba2df6fc5297f09cf0c48b049ad42331
#
_cell.length_a   1.000
_cell.length_b   1.000
_cell.length_c   1.000
_cell.angle_alpha   90.00
_cell.angle_beta   90.00
_cell.angle_gamma   90.00
#
_symmetry.space_group_name_H-M   'P 1'
#
loop_
_entity.id
_entity.type
_entity.pdbx_description
1 polymer ?
#
loop_
_entity_poly.entity_id
_entity_poly.type
_entity_poly.pdbx_seq_one_letter_code
_entity_poly.pdbx_strand_id
1 'polypeptide(L)'
;MSNTPYLAVFELDETLIAADSASLWSEHIAEKGLAPENQIAEEHELISAYAKGTMDMDRYMQATLKPIIGMDRRTLTQLVAEFVEEKIKPALYNDAISRIQWHKQRGDKVLVISATGEHLVKPIAKLLGADDAIAINLEQINGIITGRTTGTLSYQQGKVTRMKAWIAEQDIQFKGSYGYSDSINDLPMLDAVDRPFAVNPDPALALHAQMQDWTIMDWRHENNILR
;
A
#
# COMPACT_ATOMS: atom_id res chain seq x y z
N MET A 1 -2.52 -33.67 -6.44
CA MET A 1 -1.39 -33.17 -5.66
C MET A 1 -1.65 -31.70 -5.39
N SER A 2 -1.84 -31.28 -4.15
CA SER A 2 -2.00 -29.85 -3.83
C SER A 2 -0.70 -29.15 -4.16
N ASN A 3 -0.76 -28.26 -5.15
CA ASN A 3 0.44 -27.49 -5.53
C ASN A 3 0.68 -26.45 -4.45
N THR A 4 1.74 -26.61 -3.65
CA THR A 4 2.11 -25.63 -2.60
C THR A 4 2.28 -24.25 -3.25
N PRO A 5 1.53 -23.21 -2.81
CA PRO A 5 1.56 -21.90 -3.46
C PRO A 5 2.83 -21.12 -3.15
N TYR A 6 3.11 -20.11 -3.96
CA TYR A 6 4.00 -19.01 -3.56
C TYR A 6 3.19 -17.93 -2.84
N LEU A 7 3.90 -17.12 -2.06
CA LEU A 7 3.40 -15.83 -1.56
C LEU A 7 3.88 -14.72 -2.49
N ALA A 8 2.96 -13.89 -2.97
CA ALA A 8 3.28 -12.68 -3.73
C ALA A 8 2.88 -11.45 -2.92
N VAL A 9 3.87 -10.68 -2.50
CA VAL A 9 3.71 -9.48 -1.67
C VAL A 9 3.90 -8.24 -2.53
N PHE A 10 2.93 -7.35 -2.54
CA PHE A 10 2.95 -6.11 -3.31
C PHE A 10 2.84 -4.91 -2.38
N GLU A 11 3.74 -3.92 -2.55
CA GLU A 11 3.47 -2.56 -2.10
C GLU A 11 2.31 -1.97 -2.93
N LEU A 12 1.63 -0.93 -2.42
CA LEU A 12 0.47 -0.31 -3.05
C LEU A 12 0.84 0.93 -3.87
N ASP A 13 1.31 1.95 -3.16
CA ASP A 13 1.50 3.30 -3.68
C ASP A 13 2.69 3.34 -4.64
N GLU A 14 2.55 3.99 -5.81
CA GLU A 14 3.54 4.02 -6.91
C GLU A 14 3.98 2.62 -7.44
N THR A 15 3.53 1.53 -6.80
CA THR A 15 3.77 0.14 -7.25
C THR A 15 2.56 -0.44 -7.97
N LEU A 16 1.39 -0.51 -7.34
CA LEU A 16 0.14 -1.03 -7.94
C LEU A 16 -0.71 0.08 -8.56
N ILE A 17 -0.57 1.29 -8.08
CA ILE A 17 -1.27 2.49 -8.57
C ILE A 17 -0.25 3.58 -8.94
N ALA A 18 -0.59 4.39 -9.95
CA ALA A 18 0.22 5.52 -10.44
C ALA A 18 0.05 6.76 -9.57
N ALA A 19 0.06 6.60 -8.25
CA ALA A 19 -0.15 7.68 -7.29
C ALA A 19 0.15 7.23 -5.85
N ASP A 20 0.25 8.20 -4.94
CA ASP A 20 0.16 8.00 -3.50
C ASP A 20 -1.32 8.04 -3.07
N SER A 21 -1.83 6.93 -2.51
CA SER A 21 -3.25 6.79 -2.16
C SER A 21 -3.69 7.72 -1.03
N ALA A 22 -2.79 8.07 -0.10
CA ALA A 22 -3.11 9.00 0.97
C ALA A 22 -3.24 10.42 0.44
N SER A 23 -2.38 10.84 -0.50
CA SER A 23 -2.48 12.14 -1.18
C SER A 23 -3.78 12.27 -1.98
N LEU A 24 -4.11 11.25 -2.79
CA LEU A 24 -5.39 11.21 -3.52
C LEU A 24 -6.60 11.25 -2.58
N TRP A 25 -6.51 10.58 -1.43
CA TRP A 25 -7.55 10.61 -0.42
C TRP A 25 -7.74 12.00 0.17
N SER A 26 -6.66 12.70 0.48
CA SER A 26 -6.72 14.07 1.01
C SER A 26 -7.34 15.05 0.04
N GLU A 27 -7.00 14.93 -1.25
CA GLU A 27 -7.64 15.68 -2.33
C GLU A 27 -9.15 15.38 -2.40
N HIS A 28 -9.52 14.10 -2.37
CA HIS A 28 -10.91 13.68 -2.43
C HIS A 28 -11.73 14.21 -1.24
N ILE A 29 -11.19 14.14 -0.02
CA ILE A 29 -11.81 14.68 1.18
C ILE A 29 -11.95 16.21 1.10
N ALA A 30 -10.95 16.91 0.54
CA ALA A 30 -11.02 18.36 0.32
C ALA A 30 -12.10 18.73 -0.71
N GLU A 31 -12.21 18.00 -1.82
CA GLU A 31 -13.28 18.18 -2.83
C GLU A 31 -14.67 18.00 -2.23
N LYS A 32 -14.81 17.12 -1.23
CA LYS A 32 -16.08 16.92 -0.48
C LYS A 32 -16.32 17.97 0.61
N GLY A 33 -15.40 18.94 0.80
CA GLY A 33 -15.51 19.97 1.83
C GLY A 33 -15.31 19.46 3.27
N LEU A 34 -14.66 18.30 3.43
CA LEU A 34 -14.42 17.65 4.73
C LEU A 34 -13.01 17.84 5.26
N ALA A 35 -12.07 18.37 4.45
CA ALA A 35 -10.70 18.64 4.88
C ALA A 35 -10.63 19.93 5.70
N PRO A 36 -9.87 19.95 6.81
CA PRO A 36 -9.49 21.19 7.49
C PRO A 36 -8.68 22.11 6.56
N GLU A 37 -8.78 23.44 6.81
CA GLU A 37 -7.89 24.41 6.17
C GLU A 37 -6.41 24.01 6.39
N ASN A 38 -5.59 24.12 5.36
CA ASN A 38 -4.16 23.74 5.35
C ASN A 38 -3.82 22.24 5.45
N GLN A 39 -4.79 21.32 5.44
CA GLN A 39 -4.55 19.88 5.47
C GLN A 39 -3.52 19.44 4.40
N ILE A 40 -3.77 19.83 3.15
CA ILE A 40 -2.92 19.44 2.00
C ILE A 40 -1.49 19.97 2.15
N ALA A 41 -1.32 21.21 2.66
CA ALA A 41 0.00 21.79 2.87
C ALA A 41 0.78 21.07 3.98
N GLU A 42 0.13 20.69 5.08
CA GLU A 42 0.74 19.94 6.18
C GLU A 42 1.19 18.55 5.71
N GLU A 43 0.39 17.88 4.88
CA GLU A 43 0.73 16.57 4.32
C GLU A 43 1.90 16.63 3.33
N HIS A 44 1.97 17.63 2.46
CA HIS A 44 3.08 17.79 1.52
C HIS A 44 4.44 17.92 2.22
N GLU A 45 4.49 18.62 3.36
CA GLU A 45 5.72 18.69 4.17
C GLU A 45 6.13 17.31 4.70
N LEU A 46 5.14 16.52 5.17
CA LEU A 46 5.37 15.18 5.72
C LEU A 46 5.78 14.17 4.64
N ILE A 47 5.15 14.19 3.47
CA ILE A 47 5.51 13.32 2.33
C ILE A 47 6.96 13.57 1.88
N SER A 48 7.44 14.83 1.89
CA SER A 48 8.84 15.12 1.59
C SER A 48 9.82 14.44 2.56
N ALA A 49 9.43 14.20 3.81
CA ALA A 49 10.22 13.46 4.79
C ALA A 49 10.19 11.93 4.53
N TYR A 50 9.09 11.41 3.98
CA TYR A 50 8.97 9.99 3.57
C TYR A 50 10.02 9.61 2.52
N ALA A 51 10.13 10.38 1.46
CA ALA A 51 11.11 10.16 0.39
C ALA A 51 12.57 10.15 0.89
N LYS A 52 12.83 10.80 2.04
CA LYS A 52 14.16 10.83 2.70
C LYS A 52 14.34 9.73 3.74
N GLY A 53 13.34 8.88 3.98
CA GLY A 53 13.35 7.84 5.02
C GLY A 53 13.37 8.39 6.47
N THR A 54 13.07 9.67 6.66
CA THR A 54 13.11 10.38 7.96
C THR A 54 11.72 10.73 8.50
N MET A 55 10.66 10.15 7.92
CA MET A 55 9.29 10.43 8.31
C MET A 55 9.01 9.93 9.74
N ASP A 56 8.43 10.80 10.55
CA ASP A 56 7.73 10.43 11.78
C ASP A 56 6.34 9.89 11.41
N MET A 57 6.19 8.56 11.37
CA MET A 57 4.96 7.90 10.96
C MET A 57 3.78 8.19 11.88
N ASP A 58 4.01 8.40 13.17
CA ASP A 58 2.92 8.74 14.11
C ASP A 58 2.37 10.14 13.78
N ARG A 59 3.24 11.10 13.54
CA ARG A 59 2.86 12.44 13.13
C ARG A 59 2.16 12.45 11.76
N TYR A 60 2.68 11.68 10.81
CA TYR A 60 2.08 11.53 9.49
C TYR A 60 0.65 10.95 9.59
N MET A 61 0.48 9.85 10.33
CA MET A 61 -0.82 9.24 10.52
C MET A 61 -1.81 10.16 11.26
N GLN A 62 -1.35 10.93 12.25
CA GLN A 62 -2.20 11.92 12.91
C GLN A 62 -2.70 12.99 11.95
N ALA A 63 -1.85 13.48 11.04
CA ALA A 63 -2.22 14.46 10.03
C ALA A 63 -3.23 13.88 9.02
N THR A 64 -2.94 12.72 8.43
CA THR A 64 -3.78 12.08 7.40
C THR A 64 -5.13 11.60 7.95
N LEU A 65 -5.20 11.22 9.23
CA LEU A 65 -6.43 10.76 9.87
C LEU A 65 -7.32 11.90 10.40
N LYS A 66 -6.78 13.12 10.52
CA LYS A 66 -7.49 14.28 11.09
C LYS A 66 -8.88 14.54 10.47
N PRO A 67 -9.08 14.43 9.13
CA PRO A 67 -10.39 14.66 8.53
C PRO A 67 -11.45 13.62 8.88
N ILE A 68 -11.06 12.43 9.29
CA ILE A 68 -11.98 11.32 9.57
C ILE A 68 -12.18 11.05 11.07
N ILE A 69 -11.55 11.84 11.94
CA ILE A 69 -11.77 11.74 13.40
C ILE A 69 -13.26 11.97 13.70
N GLY A 70 -13.83 11.09 14.51
CA GLY A 70 -15.24 11.16 14.88
C GLY A 70 -16.19 10.56 13.87
N MET A 71 -15.71 10.12 12.70
CA MET A 71 -16.56 9.42 11.73
C MET A 71 -16.89 8.01 12.22
N ASP A 72 -18.15 7.61 12.00
CA ASP A 72 -18.55 6.21 12.16
C ASP A 72 -18.11 5.36 10.96
N ARG A 73 -17.99 4.05 11.21
CA ARG A 73 -17.53 3.09 10.23
C ARG A 73 -18.36 3.10 8.93
N ARG A 74 -19.68 3.30 9.00
CA ARG A 74 -20.55 3.28 7.83
C ARG A 74 -20.28 4.48 6.92
N THR A 75 -20.21 5.67 7.50
CA THR A 75 -19.89 6.91 6.79
C THR A 75 -18.52 6.80 6.11
N LEU A 76 -17.50 6.37 6.85
CA LEU A 76 -16.16 6.19 6.28
C LEU A 76 -16.16 5.18 5.14
N THR A 77 -16.86 4.03 5.29
CA THR A 77 -16.93 3.01 4.23
C THR A 77 -17.56 3.55 2.95
N GLN A 78 -18.59 4.39 3.04
CA GLN A 78 -19.24 5.01 1.88
C GLN A 78 -18.28 5.98 1.17
N LEU A 79 -17.62 6.87 1.91
CA LEU A 79 -16.65 7.82 1.36
C LEU A 79 -15.48 7.09 0.66
N VAL A 80 -14.97 6.04 1.29
CA VAL A 80 -13.89 5.23 0.69
C VAL A 80 -14.37 4.51 -0.56
N ALA A 81 -15.61 4.02 -0.60
CA ALA A 81 -16.14 3.39 -1.81
C ALA A 81 -16.20 4.37 -2.99
N GLU A 82 -16.66 5.60 -2.77
CA GLU A 82 -16.65 6.68 -3.78
C GLU A 82 -15.21 6.99 -4.22
N PHE A 83 -14.30 7.16 -3.27
CA PHE A 83 -12.88 7.40 -3.53
C PHE A 83 -12.24 6.32 -4.40
N VAL A 84 -12.50 5.06 -4.09
CA VAL A 84 -11.96 3.92 -4.86
C VAL A 84 -12.46 3.95 -6.30
N GLU A 85 -13.73 4.24 -6.54
CA GLU A 85 -14.30 4.35 -7.88
C GLU A 85 -13.75 5.56 -8.65
N GLU A 86 -13.71 6.73 -8.02
CA GLU A 86 -13.42 8.00 -8.67
C GLU A 86 -11.92 8.26 -8.86
N LYS A 87 -11.09 7.86 -7.89
CA LYS A 87 -9.66 8.21 -7.86
C LYS A 87 -8.73 7.00 -8.05
N ILE A 88 -9.03 5.85 -7.42
CA ILE A 88 -8.12 4.70 -7.44
C ILE A 88 -8.24 3.90 -8.72
N LYS A 89 -9.44 3.58 -9.18
CA LYS A 89 -9.62 2.79 -10.42
C LYS A 89 -8.90 3.40 -11.63
N PRO A 90 -8.98 4.72 -11.89
CA PRO A 90 -8.26 5.33 -12.99
C PRO A 90 -6.74 5.34 -12.83
N ALA A 91 -6.25 5.21 -11.60
CA ALA A 91 -4.83 5.22 -11.28
C ALA A 91 -4.17 3.83 -11.28
N LEU A 92 -4.92 2.75 -11.46
CA LEU A 92 -4.36 1.39 -11.48
C LEU A 92 -3.41 1.20 -12.67
N TYR A 93 -2.25 0.60 -12.43
CA TYR A 93 -1.40 0.13 -13.52
C TYR A 93 -1.97 -1.16 -14.12
N ASN A 94 -2.09 -1.22 -15.45
CA ASN A 94 -2.57 -2.42 -16.15
C ASN A 94 -1.62 -3.61 -15.96
N ASP A 95 -0.31 -3.35 -15.94
CA ASP A 95 0.71 -4.37 -15.68
C ASP A 95 0.63 -4.92 -14.26
N ALA A 96 0.26 -4.08 -13.27
CA ALA A 96 0.02 -4.52 -11.91
C ALA A 96 -1.17 -5.49 -11.84
N ILE A 97 -2.29 -5.15 -12.48
CA ILE A 97 -3.46 -6.02 -12.59
C ILE A 97 -3.08 -7.35 -13.25
N SER A 98 -2.36 -7.30 -14.36
CA SER A 98 -1.90 -8.47 -15.10
C SER A 98 -0.98 -9.35 -14.25
N ARG A 99 -0.08 -8.75 -13.47
CA ARG A 99 0.83 -9.46 -12.58
C ARG A 99 0.10 -10.15 -11.42
N ILE A 100 -0.87 -9.49 -10.80
CA ILE A 100 -1.74 -10.08 -9.77
C ILE A 100 -2.52 -11.26 -10.35
N GLN A 101 -3.12 -11.09 -11.53
CA GLN A 101 -3.86 -12.15 -12.21
C GLN A 101 -2.97 -13.35 -12.55
N TRP A 102 -1.74 -13.13 -12.97
CA TRP A 102 -0.76 -14.19 -13.23
C TRP A 102 -0.48 -15.02 -11.96
N HIS A 103 -0.29 -14.39 -10.80
CA HIS A 103 -0.15 -15.09 -9.53
C HIS A 103 -1.40 -15.87 -9.16
N LYS A 104 -2.57 -15.26 -9.29
CA LYS A 104 -3.86 -15.92 -8.98
C LYS A 104 -4.11 -17.15 -9.85
N GLN A 105 -3.82 -17.07 -11.16
CA GLN A 105 -3.98 -18.21 -12.08
C GLN A 105 -3.05 -19.37 -11.75
N ARG A 106 -1.92 -19.12 -11.13
CA ARG A 106 -0.99 -20.14 -10.63
C ARG A 106 -1.41 -20.75 -9.30
N GLY A 107 -2.41 -20.18 -8.65
CA GLY A 107 -2.83 -20.55 -7.31
C GLY A 107 -1.95 -19.97 -6.19
N ASP A 108 -1.13 -18.97 -6.51
CA ASP A 108 -0.33 -18.25 -5.52
C ASP A 108 -1.22 -17.38 -4.62
N LYS A 109 -0.77 -17.07 -3.40
CA LYS A 109 -1.43 -16.13 -2.49
C LYS A 109 -0.90 -14.73 -2.72
N VAL A 110 -1.81 -13.77 -2.86
CA VAL A 110 -1.50 -12.35 -3.10
C VAL A 110 -1.79 -11.55 -1.84
N LEU A 111 -0.78 -10.88 -1.31
CA LEU A 111 -0.83 -10.02 -0.15
C LEU A 111 -0.42 -8.59 -0.56
N VAL A 112 -1.26 -7.60 -0.27
CA VAL A 112 -0.89 -6.19 -0.39
C VAL A 112 -0.37 -5.72 0.97
N ILE A 113 0.74 -4.96 0.97
CA ILE A 113 1.31 -4.41 2.19
C ILE A 113 1.73 -2.96 1.99
N SER A 114 1.14 -2.02 2.73
CA SER A 114 1.40 -0.59 2.59
C SER A 114 1.56 0.13 3.93
N ALA A 115 2.27 1.26 3.91
CA ALA A 115 2.40 2.19 5.02
C ALA A 115 1.21 3.18 5.12
N THR A 116 0.16 2.95 4.35
CA THR A 116 -1.11 3.71 4.38
C THR A 116 -2.12 3.05 5.33
N GLY A 117 -3.12 3.82 5.76
CA GLY A 117 -4.16 3.36 6.70
C GLY A 117 -5.06 2.27 6.11
N GLU A 118 -5.47 1.31 6.97
CA GLU A 118 -6.26 0.15 6.56
C GLU A 118 -7.60 0.50 5.89
N HIS A 119 -8.16 1.67 6.19
CA HIS A 119 -9.42 2.14 5.60
C HIS A 119 -9.33 2.35 4.09
N LEU A 120 -8.12 2.63 3.55
CA LEU A 120 -7.84 2.76 2.12
C LEU A 120 -7.28 1.46 1.55
N VAL A 121 -6.25 0.89 2.17
CA VAL A 121 -5.51 -0.25 1.62
C VAL A 121 -6.38 -1.48 1.46
N LYS A 122 -7.20 -1.84 2.46
CA LYS A 122 -8.05 -3.05 2.39
C LYS A 122 -9.08 -3.01 1.26
N PRO A 123 -9.86 -1.92 1.07
CA PRO A 123 -10.77 -1.80 -0.09
C PRO A 123 -10.04 -1.83 -1.44
N ILE A 124 -8.86 -1.20 -1.56
CA ILE A 124 -8.07 -1.20 -2.78
C ILE A 124 -7.53 -2.61 -3.08
N ALA A 125 -6.96 -3.29 -2.09
CA ALA A 125 -6.49 -4.67 -2.22
C ALA A 125 -7.63 -5.63 -2.66
N LYS A 126 -8.83 -5.44 -2.09
CA LYS A 126 -10.03 -6.19 -2.49
C LYS A 126 -10.42 -5.91 -3.95
N LEU A 127 -10.37 -4.66 -4.40
CA LEU A 127 -10.63 -4.29 -5.80
C LEU A 127 -9.65 -5.03 -6.74
N LEU A 128 -8.37 -5.12 -6.37
CA LEU A 128 -7.33 -5.80 -7.13
C LEU A 128 -7.43 -7.34 -7.06
N GLY A 129 -8.31 -7.89 -6.24
CA GLY A 129 -8.47 -9.34 -6.06
C GLY A 129 -7.37 -10.00 -5.22
N ALA A 130 -6.66 -9.23 -4.40
CA ALA A 130 -5.72 -9.76 -3.42
C ALA A 130 -6.43 -10.65 -2.39
N ASP A 131 -5.71 -11.63 -1.84
CA ASP A 131 -6.25 -12.53 -0.82
C ASP A 131 -6.35 -11.86 0.54
N ASP A 132 -5.41 -10.93 0.84
CA ASP A 132 -5.41 -10.16 2.08
C ASP A 132 -4.59 -8.86 1.94
N ALA A 133 -4.65 -8.02 2.99
CA ALA A 133 -3.89 -6.78 3.06
C ALA A 133 -3.38 -6.47 4.46
N ILE A 134 -2.13 -6.03 4.55
CA ILE A 134 -1.49 -5.48 5.74
C ILE A 134 -1.34 -3.97 5.55
N ALA A 135 -1.89 -3.21 6.47
CA ALA A 135 -1.89 -1.75 6.45
C ALA A 135 -1.78 -1.19 7.87
N ILE A 136 -1.58 0.10 8.05
CA ILE A 136 -1.59 0.70 9.39
C ILE A 136 -3.00 0.60 9.96
N ASN A 137 -3.15 -0.09 11.09
CA ASN A 137 -4.44 -0.29 11.74
C ASN A 137 -4.88 1.00 12.44
N LEU A 138 -6.17 1.34 12.27
CA LEU A 138 -6.77 2.49 12.92
C LEU A 138 -7.43 2.11 14.24
N GLU A 139 -7.27 2.96 15.26
CA GLU A 139 -8.00 2.79 16.50
C GLU A 139 -9.46 3.23 16.33
N GLN A 140 -10.36 2.36 16.78
CA GLN A 140 -11.79 2.65 16.83
C GLN A 140 -12.31 2.39 18.24
N ILE A 141 -13.09 3.31 18.78
CA ILE A 141 -13.82 3.14 20.05
C ILE A 141 -15.31 3.21 19.75
N ASN A 142 -16.03 2.14 20.05
CA ASN A 142 -17.47 2.01 19.75
C ASN A 142 -17.82 2.24 18.26
N GLY A 143 -16.92 1.86 17.35
CA GLY A 143 -17.09 2.02 15.91
C GLY A 143 -16.79 3.43 15.38
N ILE A 144 -16.25 4.32 16.22
CA ILE A 144 -15.88 5.69 15.86
C ILE A 144 -14.34 5.79 15.74
N ILE A 145 -13.86 6.39 14.66
CA ILE A 145 -12.42 6.62 14.41
C ILE A 145 -11.89 7.67 15.40
N THR A 146 -10.80 7.32 16.10
CA THR A 146 -10.19 8.20 17.10
C THR A 146 -9.09 9.10 16.55
N GLY A 147 -8.56 8.81 15.35
CA GLY A 147 -7.39 9.48 14.79
C GLY A 147 -6.06 8.89 15.27
N ARG A 148 -6.08 7.80 16.02
CA ARG A 148 -4.88 7.07 16.46
C ARG A 148 -4.71 5.76 15.69
N THR A 149 -3.50 5.23 15.73
CA THR A 149 -3.14 3.93 15.17
C THR A 149 -2.99 2.88 16.26
N THR A 150 -3.02 1.59 15.89
CA THR A 150 -2.82 0.48 16.81
C THR A 150 -1.85 -0.55 16.26
N GLY A 151 -1.14 -1.22 17.17
CA GLY A 151 -0.21 -2.30 16.82
C GLY A 151 1.06 -1.80 16.12
N THR A 152 1.78 -2.72 15.48
CA THR A 152 3.00 -2.41 14.73
C THR A 152 2.65 -1.71 13.41
N LEU A 153 3.23 -0.54 13.17
CA LEU A 153 3.06 0.19 11.91
C LEU A 153 3.72 -0.60 10.76
N SER A 154 3.01 -0.71 9.62
CA SER A 154 3.50 -1.40 8.42
C SER A 154 4.44 -0.50 7.59
N TYR A 155 5.50 -0.01 8.20
CA TYR A 155 6.52 0.85 7.61
C TYR A 155 7.91 0.25 7.83
N GLN A 156 8.76 0.27 6.81
CA GLN A 156 10.12 -0.28 6.83
C GLN A 156 10.16 -1.69 7.47
N GLN A 157 10.94 -1.87 8.55
CA GLN A 157 11.04 -3.14 9.29
C GLN A 157 9.71 -3.64 9.86
N GLY A 158 8.75 -2.74 10.10
CA GLY A 158 7.40 -3.08 10.53
C GLY A 158 6.62 -3.89 9.48
N LYS A 159 6.84 -3.66 8.18
CA LYS A 159 6.29 -4.50 7.10
C LYS A 159 6.74 -5.95 7.26
N VAL A 160 8.03 -6.17 7.50
CA VAL A 160 8.61 -7.53 7.69
C VAL A 160 8.02 -8.22 8.92
N THR A 161 7.95 -7.50 10.03
CA THR A 161 7.38 -8.02 11.29
C THR A 161 5.95 -8.48 11.09
N ARG A 162 5.12 -7.65 10.45
CA ARG A 162 3.71 -7.97 10.21
C ARG A 162 3.52 -9.05 9.15
N MET A 163 4.31 -9.05 8.08
CA MET A 163 4.30 -10.11 7.06
C MET A 163 4.64 -11.47 7.68
N LYS A 164 5.68 -11.56 8.52
CA LYS A 164 6.04 -12.80 9.20
C LYS A 164 4.95 -13.28 10.16
N ALA A 165 4.33 -12.37 10.92
CA ALA A 165 3.20 -12.71 11.79
C ALA A 165 2.01 -13.25 10.96
N TRP A 166 1.67 -12.57 9.85
CA TRP A 166 0.61 -13.00 8.95
C TRP A 166 0.90 -14.40 8.34
N ILE A 167 2.15 -14.65 7.90
CA ILE A 167 2.56 -15.97 7.38
C ILE A 167 2.38 -17.07 8.45
N ALA A 168 2.73 -16.78 9.70
CA ALA A 168 2.62 -17.74 10.80
C ALA A 168 1.16 -18.10 11.16
N GLU A 169 0.22 -17.22 10.84
CA GLU A 169 -1.23 -17.44 11.03
C GLU A 169 -1.87 -18.23 9.88
N GLN A 170 -1.15 -18.46 8.77
CA GLN A 170 -1.71 -19.21 7.65
C GLN A 170 -1.60 -20.72 7.89
N ASP A 171 -2.68 -21.47 7.62
CA ASP A 171 -2.69 -22.93 7.65
C ASP A 171 -2.02 -23.58 6.42
N ILE A 172 -1.25 -22.80 5.66
CA ILE A 172 -0.56 -23.23 4.44
C ILE A 172 0.94 -22.92 4.51
N GLN A 173 1.73 -23.82 3.92
CA GLN A 173 3.15 -23.53 3.69
C GLN A 173 3.33 -22.91 2.31
N PHE A 174 4.20 -21.91 2.23
CA PHE A 174 4.63 -21.32 0.96
C PHE A 174 5.93 -21.98 0.51
N LYS A 175 6.06 -22.29 -0.79
CA LYS A 175 7.29 -22.85 -1.35
C LYS A 175 8.34 -21.78 -1.72
N GLY A 176 7.99 -20.51 -1.52
CA GLY A 176 8.80 -19.34 -1.77
C GLY A 176 7.94 -18.09 -1.88
N SER A 177 8.58 -16.95 -2.06
CA SER A 177 7.95 -15.65 -2.02
C SER A 177 8.46 -14.71 -3.11
N TYR A 178 7.57 -13.82 -3.56
CA TYR A 178 7.83 -12.71 -4.47
C TYR A 178 7.56 -11.41 -3.75
N GLY A 179 8.38 -10.38 -3.95
CA GLY A 179 8.15 -9.03 -3.42
C GLY A 179 8.22 -7.98 -4.53
N TYR A 180 7.31 -7.02 -4.50
CA TYR A 180 7.19 -5.96 -5.49
C TYR A 180 7.08 -4.61 -4.78
N SER A 181 7.98 -3.67 -5.06
CA SER A 181 7.94 -2.31 -4.52
C SER A 181 8.73 -1.34 -5.40
N ASP A 182 8.37 -0.06 -5.29
CA ASP A 182 9.01 1.08 -5.95
C ASP A 182 10.03 1.80 -5.07
N SER A 183 9.98 1.62 -3.74
CA SER A 183 10.69 2.46 -2.78
C SER A 183 11.84 1.75 -2.05
N ILE A 184 12.95 2.48 -1.87
CA ILE A 184 14.07 2.04 -1.01
C ILE A 184 13.64 1.85 0.45
N ASN A 185 12.57 2.51 0.90
CA ASN A 185 12.02 2.30 2.24
C ASN A 185 11.52 0.86 2.46
N ASP A 186 11.24 0.12 1.38
CA ASP A 186 10.80 -1.27 1.41
C ASP A 186 11.95 -2.28 1.26
N LEU A 187 13.19 -1.81 1.24
CA LEU A 187 14.35 -2.69 1.20
C LEU A 187 14.28 -3.83 2.23
N PRO A 188 13.90 -3.60 3.51
CA PRO A 188 13.76 -4.69 4.46
C PRO A 188 12.73 -5.77 4.03
N MET A 189 11.64 -5.37 3.37
CA MET A 189 10.62 -6.28 2.86
C MET A 189 11.14 -7.05 1.63
N LEU A 190 11.81 -6.36 0.71
CA LEU A 190 12.38 -6.96 -0.49
C LEU A 190 13.51 -7.94 -0.17
N ASP A 191 14.34 -7.65 0.83
CA ASP A 191 15.37 -8.57 1.33
C ASP A 191 14.79 -9.79 2.08
N ALA A 192 13.55 -9.71 2.54
CA ALA A 192 12.88 -10.79 3.27
C ALA A 192 12.13 -11.78 2.38
N VAL A 193 12.10 -11.58 1.06
CA VAL A 193 11.48 -12.47 0.08
C VAL A 193 12.51 -13.18 -0.78
N ASP A 194 12.13 -14.32 -1.40
CA ASP A 194 13.05 -15.09 -2.24
C ASP A 194 13.29 -14.45 -3.62
N ARG A 195 12.34 -13.69 -4.11
CA ARG A 195 12.36 -13.07 -5.45
C ARG A 195 11.89 -11.62 -5.40
N PRO A 196 12.79 -10.68 -5.11
CA PRO A 196 12.49 -9.26 -5.14
C PRO A 196 12.38 -8.70 -6.56
N PHE A 197 11.47 -7.77 -6.75
CA PHE A 197 11.26 -7.00 -7.97
C PHE A 197 11.17 -5.52 -7.63
N ALA A 198 12.02 -4.71 -8.25
CA ALA A 198 11.94 -3.26 -8.18
C ALA A 198 11.01 -2.76 -9.30
N VAL A 199 9.82 -2.30 -8.92
CA VAL A 199 8.78 -1.82 -9.85
C VAL A 199 8.76 -0.31 -9.83
N ASN A 200 8.89 0.33 -11.00
CA ASN A 200 8.93 1.80 -11.10
C ASN A 200 9.90 2.47 -10.11
N PRO A 201 11.07 1.87 -9.81
CA PRO A 201 11.82 2.17 -8.60
C PRO A 201 12.28 3.63 -8.50
N ASP A 202 12.33 4.13 -7.27
CA ASP A 202 13.04 5.34 -6.95
C ASP A 202 14.55 5.20 -7.28
N PRO A 203 15.31 6.30 -7.42
CA PRO A 203 16.72 6.22 -7.82
C PRO A 203 17.60 5.37 -6.87
N ALA A 204 17.29 5.34 -5.57
CA ALA A 204 18.07 4.59 -4.59
C ALA A 204 17.78 3.10 -4.70
N LEU A 205 16.49 2.70 -4.83
CA LEU A 205 16.11 1.32 -5.07
C LEU A 205 16.59 0.83 -6.45
N ALA A 206 16.52 1.66 -7.50
CA ALA A 206 17.03 1.31 -8.82
C ALA A 206 18.52 0.96 -8.78
N LEU A 207 19.33 1.80 -8.11
CA LEU A 207 20.77 1.54 -7.93
C LEU A 207 21.00 0.25 -7.13
N HIS A 208 20.28 0.06 -6.03
CA HIS A 208 20.40 -1.15 -5.21
C HIS A 208 20.03 -2.41 -6.02
N ALA A 209 18.90 -2.37 -6.75
CA ALA A 209 18.45 -3.48 -7.60
C ALA A 209 19.49 -3.87 -8.67
N GLN A 210 20.13 -2.87 -9.31
CA GLN A 210 21.23 -3.11 -10.25
C GLN A 210 22.43 -3.79 -9.59
N MET A 211 22.81 -3.36 -8.37
CA MET A 211 23.94 -3.95 -7.63
C MET A 211 23.67 -5.38 -7.16
N GLN A 212 22.41 -5.76 -6.96
CA GLN A 212 21.98 -7.07 -6.49
C GLN A 212 21.44 -7.98 -7.61
N ASP A 213 21.56 -7.57 -8.88
CA ASP A 213 20.99 -8.27 -10.04
C ASP A 213 19.47 -8.57 -9.90
N TRP A 214 18.73 -7.67 -9.23
CA TRP A 214 17.28 -7.79 -9.12
C TRP A 214 16.61 -7.37 -10.42
N THR A 215 15.45 -7.96 -10.70
CA THR A 215 14.66 -7.58 -11.85
C THR A 215 14.01 -6.20 -11.61
N ILE A 216 14.28 -5.26 -12.54
CA ILE A 216 13.62 -3.96 -12.57
C ILE A 216 12.48 -4.03 -13.58
N MET A 217 11.29 -3.54 -13.20
CA MET A 217 10.09 -3.46 -14.03
C MET A 217 9.63 -2.01 -14.12
N ASP A 218 9.16 -1.60 -15.29
CA ASP A 218 8.54 -0.29 -15.47
C ASP A 218 7.10 -0.48 -15.98
N TRP A 219 6.13 -0.16 -15.14
CA TRP A 219 4.69 -0.26 -15.44
C TRP A 219 4.05 1.06 -15.82
N ARG A 220 4.83 2.15 -15.89
CA ARG A 220 4.35 3.51 -16.18
C ARG A 220 4.00 3.75 -17.64
N HIS A 221 4.49 2.93 -18.55
CA HIS A 221 4.41 3.20 -20.00
C HIS A 221 3.02 3.08 -20.61
N GLU A 222 2.11 2.31 -20.03
CA GLU A 222 0.77 2.11 -20.58
C GLU A 222 -0.23 3.23 -20.29
N ASN A 223 -0.01 4.03 -19.23
CA ASN A 223 -0.91 5.13 -18.88
C ASN A 223 -0.81 6.35 -19.82
N ASN A 224 0.12 6.34 -20.79
CA ASN A 224 0.30 7.42 -21.77
C ASN A 224 -0.53 7.26 -23.06
N ILE A 225 -1.32 6.21 -23.21
CA ILE A 225 -2.07 5.92 -24.46
C ILE A 225 -3.52 6.45 -24.42
N LEU A 226 -4.00 6.93 -23.28
CA LEU A 226 -5.38 7.44 -23.12
C LEU A 226 -5.42 8.93 -22.72
N ARG A 227 -4.59 9.76 -23.36
CA ARG A 227 -4.77 11.23 -23.34
C ARG A 227 -5.03 11.77 -24.73
#